data_7e89557d494aa9642c6edc45668af902
#
_entry.id   7e89557d494aa9642c6edc45668af902
#
_cell.length_a   1.000
_cell.length_b   1.000
_cell.length_c   1.000
_cell.angle_alpha   90.00
_cell.angle_beta   90.00
_cell.angle_gamma   90.00
#
_symmetry.space_group_name_H-M   'P 1'
#
loop_
_entity.id
_entity.type
_entity.pdbx_description
1 polymer ?
#
loop_
_entity_poly.entity_id
_entity_poly.type
_entity_poly.pdbx_seq_one_letter_code
_entity_poly.pdbx_strand_id
1 'polypeptide(L)'
;MTLFKNENITVENGETQSVRMSDEEINDKYREGEIRIVTEQARYPLNTIASLVRGDSYKLNPEYQRRHRWSNGKRSTLIESLIMNIPLPPIFLYEYEYSSYEVMDGLQRLTAIASFYEDGYELEGLEKWPELNGKTYSTLPKLVKQGIDRRYISSIILLHETAKNEGDADQLKQMVFDRINSGGEKLTGQEKRNANYDGKLNRLCLKLSEEAALCATWGIPAVTKQDSIHSDRSTNKSFKKMQDVELVLRFFAYRQRVSLQKGSLESYLDYYLGKGNYFPAETLERLGLLFKDTINLAYDLFGDSAFFLFRNSRGCWSWYERPTTVIYDPLMFALSQNLQNRDALLLKKPEISSDLVELYKNNYKFLEGRNTNPAALAKRDEIFLSFIKTFLQDV
;
A
#
# COMPACT_ATOMS: atom_id res chain seq x y z
N MET A 1 -16.83 11.78 19.34
CA MET A 1 -15.47 12.01 18.80
C MET A 1 -15.44 13.33 18.06
N THR A 2 -14.52 14.22 18.40
CA THR A 2 -14.39 15.50 17.70
C THR A 2 -13.32 15.34 16.62
N LEU A 3 -13.70 15.53 15.37
CA LEU A 3 -12.76 15.61 14.26
C LEU A 3 -11.93 16.89 14.37
N PHE A 4 -10.74 16.89 13.84
CA PHE A 4 -9.93 18.09 13.75
C PHE A 4 -10.52 19.07 12.74
N LYS A 5 -10.17 20.34 12.86
CA LYS A 5 -10.57 21.35 11.88
C LYS A 5 -10.12 20.90 10.48
N ASN A 6 -11.02 20.93 9.52
CA ASN A 6 -10.79 20.51 8.12
C ASN A 6 -10.45 19.02 7.91
N GLU A 7 -10.69 18.15 8.89
CA GLU A 7 -10.59 16.70 8.74
C GLU A 7 -11.85 16.09 8.09
N ASN A 8 -12.97 16.83 8.13
CA ASN A 8 -14.25 16.31 7.66
C ASN A 8 -14.27 16.10 6.14
N ILE A 9 -14.58 14.88 5.72
CA ILE A 9 -14.76 14.51 4.32
C ILE A 9 -16.27 14.39 4.07
N THR A 10 -16.79 15.16 3.12
CA THR A 10 -18.19 15.08 2.69
C THR A 10 -18.31 14.13 1.51
N VAL A 11 -19.23 13.15 1.60
CA VAL A 11 -19.56 12.29 0.44
C VAL A 11 -20.52 13.05 -0.45
N GLU A 12 -20.09 13.44 -1.63
CA GLU A 12 -21.00 13.82 -2.69
C GLU A 12 -21.80 12.58 -3.10
N ASN A 13 -23.12 12.63 -2.99
CA ASN A 13 -24.02 11.57 -3.39
C ASN A 13 -24.09 11.52 -4.93
N GLY A 14 -23.09 10.96 -5.56
CA GLY A 14 -23.19 10.52 -6.94
C GLY A 14 -23.95 9.18 -6.97
N GLU A 15 -25.25 9.20 -7.03
CA GLU A 15 -26.02 8.03 -7.44
C GLU A 15 -25.71 7.76 -8.91
N THR A 16 -24.87 6.77 -9.15
CA THR A 16 -24.74 6.20 -10.51
C THR A 16 -26.02 5.38 -10.74
N GLN A 17 -27.10 6.05 -11.17
CA GLN A 17 -28.22 5.35 -11.76
C GLN A 17 -27.71 4.65 -13.00
N SER A 18 -27.90 3.35 -13.09
CA SER A 18 -27.70 2.61 -14.33
C SER A 18 -28.78 3.07 -15.34
N VAL A 19 -28.47 4.12 -16.05
CA VAL A 19 -29.30 4.57 -17.18
C VAL A 19 -29.19 3.50 -18.26
N ARG A 20 -30.29 2.83 -18.56
CA ARG A 20 -30.37 2.00 -19.77
C ARG A 20 -30.39 2.93 -20.97
N MET A 21 -29.25 3.04 -21.63
CA MET A 21 -29.10 3.80 -22.88
C MET A 21 -29.52 2.91 -24.06
N SER A 22 -30.13 3.52 -25.07
CA SER A 22 -30.36 2.88 -26.36
C SER A 22 -29.06 2.67 -27.14
N ASP A 23 -29.07 1.81 -28.15
CA ASP A 23 -27.89 1.60 -29.00
C ASP A 23 -27.45 2.89 -29.72
N GLU A 24 -28.38 3.79 -30.05
CA GLU A 24 -28.08 5.08 -30.65
C GLU A 24 -27.35 6.01 -29.68
N GLU A 25 -27.81 6.11 -28.43
CA GLU A 25 -27.14 6.90 -27.38
C GLU A 25 -25.76 6.33 -27.05
N ILE A 26 -25.59 5.00 -27.04
CA ILE A 26 -24.30 4.33 -26.88
C ILE A 26 -23.35 4.66 -28.03
N ASN A 27 -23.86 4.65 -29.27
CA ASN A 27 -23.07 4.99 -30.44
C ASN A 27 -22.64 6.46 -30.45
N ASP A 28 -23.51 7.37 -30.02
CA ASP A 28 -23.20 8.79 -29.92
C ASP A 28 -22.14 9.04 -28.83
N LYS A 29 -22.29 8.43 -27.66
CA LYS A 29 -21.28 8.45 -26.61
C LYS A 29 -19.91 7.92 -27.09
N TYR A 30 -19.90 6.86 -27.89
CA TYR A 30 -18.66 6.33 -28.48
C TYR A 30 -18.04 7.29 -29.50
N ARG A 31 -18.87 7.97 -30.33
CA ARG A 31 -18.39 8.97 -31.31
C ARG A 31 -17.83 10.22 -30.65
N GLU A 32 -18.47 10.70 -29.60
CA GLU A 32 -18.02 11.86 -28.83
C GLU A 32 -16.69 11.62 -28.10
N GLY A 33 -16.28 10.35 -27.97
CA GLY A 33 -14.99 9.97 -27.43
C GLY A 33 -14.82 10.37 -25.96
N GLU A 34 -15.88 10.25 -25.17
CA GLU A 34 -15.89 10.66 -23.76
C GLU A 34 -14.76 10.00 -22.95
N ILE A 35 -14.29 8.83 -23.37
CA ILE A 35 -13.14 8.13 -22.80
C ILE A 35 -12.28 7.57 -23.96
N ARG A 36 -11.59 8.42 -24.69
CA ARG A 36 -10.66 7.98 -25.73
C ARG A 36 -9.23 8.13 -25.25
N ILE A 37 -8.59 6.99 -24.98
CA ILE A 37 -7.19 6.96 -24.54
C ILE A 37 -6.28 7.16 -25.74
N VAL A 38 -5.44 8.19 -25.70
CA VAL A 38 -4.41 8.44 -26.71
C VAL A 38 -3.09 7.84 -26.21
N THR A 39 -2.48 6.99 -27.03
CA THR A 39 -1.23 6.32 -26.69
C THR A 39 -0.20 6.46 -27.79
N GLU A 40 1.06 6.55 -27.40
CA GLU A 40 2.20 6.42 -28.28
C GLU A 40 3.01 5.16 -27.97
N GLN A 41 3.80 4.72 -28.93
CA GLN A 41 4.75 3.61 -28.75
C GLN A 41 6.17 4.12 -28.91
N ALA A 42 7.04 3.73 -27.97
CA ALA A 42 8.46 4.01 -28.08
C ALA A 42 9.28 2.73 -27.81
N ARG A 43 10.55 2.77 -28.21
CA ARG A 43 11.52 1.69 -27.97
C ARG A 43 12.76 2.29 -27.35
N TYR A 44 13.18 1.73 -26.24
CA TYR A 44 14.36 2.18 -25.50
C TYR A 44 15.48 1.14 -25.65
N PRO A 45 16.64 1.48 -26.23
CA PRO A 45 17.81 0.62 -26.21
C PRO A 45 18.20 0.26 -24.77
N LEU A 46 18.56 -1.00 -24.51
CA LEU A 46 18.80 -1.45 -23.13
C LEU A 46 19.92 -0.71 -22.45
N ASN A 47 20.97 -0.33 -23.18
CA ASN A 47 22.11 0.44 -22.67
C ASN A 47 21.74 1.88 -22.24
N THR A 48 20.55 2.39 -22.60
CA THR A 48 20.06 3.71 -22.18
C THR A 48 19.19 3.66 -20.93
N ILE A 49 18.77 2.46 -20.51
CA ILE A 49 17.81 2.30 -19.41
C ILE A 49 18.37 2.80 -18.07
N ALA A 50 19.67 2.60 -17.81
CA ALA A 50 20.29 3.08 -16.58
C ALA A 50 20.23 4.62 -16.46
N SER A 51 20.48 5.35 -17.53
CA SER A 51 20.37 6.82 -17.56
C SER A 51 18.90 7.27 -17.49
N LEU A 52 17.98 6.54 -18.12
CA LEU A 52 16.55 6.81 -18.04
C LEU A 52 16.03 6.68 -16.60
N VAL A 53 16.39 5.60 -15.89
CA VAL A 53 15.98 5.32 -14.52
C VAL A 53 16.55 6.35 -13.52
N ARG A 54 17.71 6.93 -13.81
CA ARG A 54 18.36 7.97 -12.97
C ARG A 54 17.89 9.39 -13.29
N GLY A 55 17.30 9.59 -14.47
CA GLY A 55 16.89 10.91 -14.92
C GLY A 55 15.63 11.42 -14.21
N ASP A 56 15.55 12.73 -14.03
CA ASP A 56 14.42 13.39 -13.37
C ASP A 56 13.12 13.34 -14.18
N SER A 57 13.22 13.02 -15.49
CA SER A 57 12.05 12.94 -16.38
C SER A 57 11.19 11.69 -16.15
N TYR A 58 11.66 10.73 -15.35
CA TYR A 58 10.91 9.50 -15.08
C TYR A 58 10.64 9.35 -13.58
N LYS A 59 9.38 9.53 -13.18
CA LYS A 59 8.95 9.26 -11.82
C LYS A 59 8.89 7.74 -11.59
N LEU A 60 9.78 7.28 -10.77
CA LEU A 60 9.76 5.93 -10.23
C LEU A 60 9.12 6.00 -8.85
N ASN A 61 8.31 5.01 -8.47
CA ASN A 61 7.79 4.94 -7.10
C ASN A 61 8.87 4.32 -6.16
N PRO A 62 9.64 5.13 -5.38
CA PRO A 62 10.75 4.62 -4.59
C PRO A 62 10.32 3.63 -3.51
N GLU A 63 9.15 3.84 -2.91
CA GLU A 63 8.62 2.96 -1.86
C GLU A 63 8.21 1.60 -2.42
N TYR A 64 7.58 1.59 -3.58
CA TYR A 64 7.27 0.34 -4.27
C TYR A 64 8.56 -0.42 -4.64
N GLN A 65 9.58 0.27 -5.14
CA GLN A 65 10.89 -0.32 -5.43
C GLN A 65 11.55 -0.91 -4.18
N ARG A 66 11.47 -0.24 -3.04
CA ARG A 66 12.04 -0.69 -1.77
C ARG A 66 11.43 -2.01 -1.31
N ARG A 67 10.13 -2.18 -1.49
CA ARG A 67 9.36 -3.29 -0.95
C ARG A 67 9.22 -4.48 -1.89
N HIS A 68 9.26 -4.26 -3.21
CA HIS A 68 9.01 -5.26 -4.26
C HIS A 68 10.21 -5.55 -5.14
N ARG A 69 11.39 -5.64 -4.58
CA ARG A 69 12.57 -6.03 -5.36
C ARG A 69 12.49 -7.50 -5.77
N TRP A 70 12.68 -7.74 -7.06
CA TRP A 70 12.88 -9.09 -7.55
C TRP A 70 14.12 -9.73 -6.92
N SER A 71 14.07 -11.04 -6.64
CA SER A 71 15.25 -11.82 -6.30
C SER A 71 16.27 -11.78 -7.44
N ASN A 72 17.53 -12.03 -7.14
CA ASN A 72 18.58 -12.09 -8.16
C ASN A 72 18.26 -13.13 -9.23
N GLY A 73 17.73 -14.31 -8.86
CA GLY A 73 17.31 -15.33 -9.82
C GLY A 73 16.25 -14.81 -10.81
N LYS A 74 15.21 -14.09 -10.33
CA LYS A 74 14.17 -13.52 -11.21
C LYS A 74 14.74 -12.41 -12.12
N ARG A 75 15.67 -11.59 -11.63
CA ARG A 75 16.39 -10.60 -12.45
C ARG A 75 17.25 -11.30 -13.51
N SER A 76 17.98 -12.35 -13.11
CA SER A 76 18.84 -13.13 -14.00
C SER A 76 18.05 -13.80 -15.12
N THR A 77 16.89 -14.36 -14.82
CA THR A 77 15.95 -14.91 -15.82
C THR A 77 15.49 -13.86 -16.83
N LEU A 78 15.26 -12.62 -16.39
CA LEU A 78 14.96 -11.51 -17.31
C LEU A 78 16.14 -11.24 -18.25
N ILE A 79 17.35 -11.15 -17.72
CA ILE A 79 18.56 -10.90 -18.54
C ILE A 79 18.79 -12.06 -19.50
N GLU A 80 18.63 -13.31 -19.08
CA GLU A 80 18.69 -14.49 -19.94
C GLU A 80 17.69 -14.38 -21.09
N SER A 81 16.46 -13.99 -20.80
CA SER A 81 15.42 -13.76 -21.82
C SER A 81 15.82 -12.70 -22.85
N LEU A 82 16.45 -11.61 -22.40
CA LEU A 82 16.95 -10.55 -23.27
C LEU A 82 18.14 -11.01 -24.12
N ILE A 83 19.05 -11.82 -23.57
CA ILE A 83 20.16 -12.44 -24.33
C ILE A 83 19.59 -13.33 -25.45
N MET A 84 18.57 -14.12 -25.13
CA MET A 84 17.90 -14.99 -26.10
C MET A 84 16.93 -14.26 -27.05
N ASN A 85 16.74 -12.96 -26.87
CA ASN A 85 15.76 -12.15 -27.60
C ASN A 85 14.31 -12.65 -27.48
N ILE A 86 13.93 -13.17 -26.32
CA ILE A 86 12.55 -13.53 -26.05
C ILE A 86 11.72 -12.24 -25.95
N PRO A 87 10.58 -12.13 -26.65
CA PRO A 87 9.72 -10.97 -26.56
C PRO A 87 9.23 -10.76 -25.12
N LEU A 88 9.42 -9.55 -24.59
CA LEU A 88 8.94 -9.15 -23.29
C LEU A 88 7.67 -8.28 -23.45
N PRO A 89 6.74 -8.34 -22.50
CA PRO A 89 5.63 -7.38 -22.46
C PRO A 89 6.16 -5.95 -22.44
N PRO A 90 5.51 -5.00 -23.13
CA PRO A 90 5.92 -3.59 -23.08
C PRO A 90 5.85 -3.05 -21.66
N ILE A 91 6.64 -2.01 -21.37
CA ILE A 91 6.44 -1.18 -20.20
C ILE A 91 5.32 -0.19 -20.47
N PHE A 92 4.63 0.25 -19.41
CA PHE A 92 3.59 1.25 -19.51
C PHE A 92 4.02 2.51 -18.79
N LEU A 93 3.92 3.65 -19.48
CA LEU A 93 4.29 4.97 -19.01
C LEU A 93 3.06 5.87 -19.06
N TYR A 94 2.95 6.79 -18.13
CA TYR A 94 1.98 7.90 -18.17
C TYR A 94 2.76 9.21 -18.29
N GLU A 95 2.50 9.98 -19.31
CA GLU A 95 3.02 11.33 -19.46
C GLU A 95 2.13 12.27 -18.63
N TYR A 96 2.62 12.68 -17.46
CA TYR A 96 1.87 13.58 -16.57
C TYR A 96 2.11 15.06 -16.89
N GLU A 97 3.20 15.35 -17.60
CA GLU A 97 3.62 16.64 -18.11
C GLU A 97 4.46 16.41 -19.36
N TYR A 98 4.53 17.33 -20.26
CA TYR A 98 5.31 17.19 -21.51
C TYR A 98 6.72 16.67 -21.25
N SER A 99 7.05 15.55 -21.87
CA SER A 99 8.33 14.84 -21.73
C SER A 99 8.69 14.42 -20.30
N SER A 100 7.68 14.31 -19.43
CA SER A 100 7.81 13.86 -18.03
C SER A 100 6.88 12.69 -17.78
N TYR A 101 7.44 11.56 -17.38
CA TYR A 101 6.76 10.27 -17.39
C TYR A 101 6.70 9.66 -15.98
N GLU A 102 5.64 8.93 -15.71
CA GLU A 102 5.52 8.05 -14.55
C GLU A 102 5.44 6.60 -15.03
N VAL A 103 6.17 5.71 -14.37
CA VAL A 103 6.14 4.28 -14.71
C VAL A 103 4.92 3.64 -14.09
N MET A 104 3.95 3.23 -14.92
CA MET A 104 2.73 2.54 -14.51
C MET A 104 2.94 1.02 -14.37
N ASP A 105 3.64 0.39 -15.31
CA ASP A 105 4.04 -1.01 -15.24
C ASP A 105 5.42 -1.23 -15.85
N GLY A 106 6.11 -2.26 -15.39
CA GLY A 106 7.45 -2.62 -15.85
C GLY A 106 8.59 -2.05 -15.01
N LEU A 107 8.31 -1.41 -13.87
CA LEU A 107 9.31 -0.81 -13.00
C LEU A 107 10.39 -1.81 -12.57
N GLN A 108 10.00 -3.04 -12.20
CA GLN A 108 10.94 -4.09 -11.81
C GLN A 108 11.84 -4.54 -12.97
N ARG A 109 11.31 -4.53 -14.20
CA ARG A 109 12.07 -4.82 -15.41
C ARG A 109 13.10 -3.72 -15.69
N LEU A 110 12.68 -2.46 -15.64
CA LEU A 110 13.58 -1.30 -15.82
C LEU A 110 14.70 -1.28 -14.78
N THR A 111 14.38 -1.49 -13.50
CA THR A 111 15.36 -1.50 -12.42
C THR A 111 16.31 -2.69 -12.48
N ALA A 112 15.84 -3.87 -12.90
CA ALA A 112 16.69 -5.04 -13.10
C ALA A 112 17.68 -4.83 -14.24
N ILE A 113 17.21 -4.27 -15.36
CA ILE A 113 18.08 -3.93 -16.51
C ILE A 113 19.10 -2.85 -16.12
N ALA A 114 18.65 -1.75 -15.51
CA ALA A 114 19.55 -0.67 -15.09
C ALA A 114 20.63 -1.17 -14.13
N SER A 115 20.23 -1.91 -13.09
CA SER A 115 21.17 -2.48 -12.12
C SER A 115 22.15 -3.47 -12.75
N PHE A 116 21.72 -4.26 -13.74
CA PHE A 116 22.64 -5.16 -14.46
C PHE A 116 23.70 -4.40 -15.27
N TYR A 117 23.29 -3.37 -16.01
CA TYR A 117 24.21 -2.54 -16.79
C TYR A 117 25.20 -1.74 -15.91
N GLU A 118 24.90 -1.60 -14.63
CA GLU A 118 25.74 -0.94 -13.61
C GLU A 118 26.56 -1.94 -12.77
N ASP A 119 26.64 -3.20 -13.20
CA ASP A 119 27.29 -4.29 -12.47
C ASP A 119 26.75 -4.50 -11.05
N GLY A 120 25.49 -4.14 -10.80
CA GLY A 120 24.86 -4.16 -9.48
C GLY A 120 24.50 -5.56 -8.94
N TYR A 121 24.63 -6.61 -9.76
CA TYR A 121 24.46 -8.00 -9.34
C TYR A 121 25.07 -8.97 -10.37
N GLU A 122 25.42 -10.15 -9.89
CA GLU A 122 25.87 -11.28 -10.71
C GLU A 122 24.67 -12.13 -11.17
N LEU A 123 24.74 -12.67 -12.38
CA LEU A 123 23.76 -13.61 -12.90
C LEU A 123 23.79 -14.90 -12.09
N GLU A 124 22.62 -15.44 -11.76
CA GLU A 124 22.49 -16.70 -11.03
C GLU A 124 21.28 -17.50 -11.51
N GLY A 125 21.38 -18.84 -11.40
CA GLY A 125 20.29 -19.74 -11.70
C GLY A 125 19.81 -19.75 -13.15
N LEU A 126 20.70 -19.42 -14.10
CA LEU A 126 20.39 -19.45 -15.52
C LEU A 126 20.20 -20.90 -16.00
N GLU A 127 19.13 -21.15 -16.74
CA GLU A 127 18.79 -22.49 -17.25
C GLU A 127 19.37 -22.76 -18.63
N LYS A 128 19.38 -21.77 -19.51
CA LYS A 128 19.80 -21.91 -20.91
C LYS A 128 21.25 -21.50 -21.14
N TRP A 129 21.77 -20.63 -20.28
CA TRP A 129 23.12 -20.11 -20.33
C TRP A 129 23.83 -20.24 -18.98
N PRO A 130 23.92 -21.47 -18.40
CA PRO A 130 24.53 -21.67 -17.08
C PRO A 130 25.99 -21.20 -17.00
N GLU A 131 26.71 -21.12 -18.13
CA GLU A 131 28.07 -20.62 -18.22
C GLU A 131 28.19 -19.13 -17.93
N LEU A 132 27.10 -18.39 -17.93
CA LEU A 132 27.04 -16.98 -17.58
C LEU A 132 26.75 -16.73 -16.09
N ASN A 133 26.48 -17.76 -15.28
CA ASN A 133 26.35 -17.60 -13.85
C ASN A 133 27.63 -17.01 -13.24
N GLY A 134 27.47 -16.08 -12.30
CA GLY A 134 28.57 -15.30 -11.70
C GLY A 134 29.11 -14.15 -12.56
N LYS A 135 28.55 -13.93 -13.75
CA LYS A 135 28.92 -12.81 -14.61
C LYS A 135 28.08 -11.56 -14.28
N THR A 136 28.72 -10.41 -14.32
CA THR A 136 28.09 -9.09 -14.39
C THR A 136 28.11 -8.59 -15.82
N TYR A 137 27.47 -7.46 -16.13
CA TYR A 137 27.47 -6.89 -17.48
C TYR A 137 28.90 -6.63 -18.01
N SER A 138 29.78 -6.07 -17.17
CA SER A 138 31.18 -5.76 -17.58
C SER A 138 31.97 -7.03 -17.88
N THR A 139 31.69 -8.14 -17.21
CA THR A 139 32.41 -9.41 -17.34
C THR A 139 31.80 -10.38 -18.36
N LEU A 140 30.72 -9.97 -19.07
CA LEU A 140 30.14 -10.75 -20.16
C LEU A 140 31.14 -10.96 -21.30
N PRO A 141 31.11 -12.14 -21.98
CA PRO A 141 31.84 -12.33 -23.23
C PRO A 141 31.47 -11.29 -24.28
N LYS A 142 32.45 -10.82 -25.03
CA LYS A 142 32.31 -9.68 -25.97
C LYS A 142 31.09 -9.82 -26.91
N LEU A 143 30.88 -10.97 -27.50
CA LEU A 143 29.74 -11.19 -28.43
C LEU A 143 28.41 -11.20 -27.73
N VAL A 144 28.31 -11.74 -26.50
CA VAL A 144 27.10 -11.71 -25.68
C VAL A 144 26.75 -10.28 -25.31
N LYS A 145 27.75 -9.50 -24.89
CA LYS A 145 27.62 -8.06 -24.57
C LYS A 145 27.11 -7.27 -25.77
N GLN A 146 27.74 -7.43 -26.94
CA GLN A 146 27.27 -6.80 -28.17
C GLN A 146 25.85 -7.25 -28.57
N GLY A 147 25.54 -8.52 -28.29
CA GLY A 147 24.22 -9.11 -28.53
C GLY A 147 23.12 -8.44 -27.72
N ILE A 148 23.32 -8.26 -26.40
CA ILE A 148 22.35 -7.63 -25.50
C ILE A 148 22.22 -6.12 -25.76
N ASP A 149 23.32 -5.42 -26.12
CA ASP A 149 23.32 -3.99 -26.42
C ASP A 149 22.50 -3.63 -27.68
N ARG A 150 22.25 -4.61 -28.54
CA ARG A 150 21.37 -4.45 -29.71
C ARG A 150 19.88 -4.59 -29.39
N ARG A 151 19.55 -4.96 -28.16
CA ARG A 151 18.16 -5.17 -27.75
C ARG A 151 17.54 -3.87 -27.28
N TYR A 152 16.22 -3.89 -27.22
CA TYR A 152 15.42 -2.77 -26.72
C TYR A 152 14.23 -3.29 -25.90
N ILE A 153 13.69 -2.44 -25.06
CA ILE A 153 12.41 -2.64 -24.43
C ILE A 153 11.36 -1.74 -25.09
N SER A 154 10.21 -2.31 -25.41
CA SER A 154 9.08 -1.55 -25.95
C SER A 154 8.30 -0.87 -24.84
N SER A 155 7.74 0.30 -25.11
CA SER A 155 6.83 0.99 -24.21
C SER A 155 5.55 1.40 -24.91
N ILE A 156 4.48 1.52 -24.11
CA ILE A 156 3.23 2.17 -24.46
C ILE A 156 3.10 3.37 -23.52
N ILE A 157 2.98 4.56 -24.08
CA ILE A 157 2.92 5.82 -23.35
C ILE A 157 1.47 6.33 -23.44
N LEU A 158 0.83 6.48 -22.28
CA LEU A 158 -0.46 7.16 -22.15
C LEU A 158 -0.18 8.67 -22.11
N LEU A 159 -0.68 9.39 -23.09
CA LEU A 159 -0.39 10.82 -23.25
C LEU A 159 -1.23 11.68 -22.32
N HIS A 160 -0.66 12.76 -21.85
CA HIS A 160 -1.32 13.79 -21.02
C HIS A 160 -2.59 14.35 -21.70
N GLU A 161 -2.59 14.49 -23.03
CA GLU A 161 -3.71 15.00 -23.82
C GLU A 161 -4.97 14.12 -23.78
N THR A 162 -4.89 12.92 -23.21
CA THR A 162 -6.04 12.01 -23.08
C THR A 162 -7.12 12.59 -22.17
N ALA A 163 -6.76 13.42 -21.21
CA ALA A 163 -7.67 13.99 -20.22
C ALA A 163 -8.08 15.42 -20.60
N LYS A 164 -9.39 15.73 -20.44
CA LYS A 164 -9.92 17.07 -20.69
C LYS A 164 -9.63 18.05 -19.55
N ASN A 165 -9.37 17.54 -18.34
CA ASN A 165 -9.01 18.32 -17.16
C ASN A 165 -8.19 17.44 -16.18
N GLU A 166 -7.55 18.05 -15.16
CA GLU A 166 -6.72 17.34 -14.18
C GLU A 166 -7.49 16.27 -13.39
N GLY A 167 -8.75 16.49 -13.06
CA GLY A 167 -9.56 15.52 -12.32
C GLY A 167 -9.86 14.26 -13.14
N ASP A 168 -10.07 14.40 -14.43
CA ASP A 168 -10.29 13.29 -15.37
C ASP A 168 -8.97 12.52 -15.61
N ALA A 169 -7.82 13.24 -15.58
CA ALA A 169 -6.50 12.65 -15.77
C ALA A 169 -6.19 11.59 -14.71
N ASP A 170 -6.42 11.91 -13.44
CA ASP A 170 -6.18 10.99 -12.33
C ASP A 170 -7.11 9.77 -12.36
N GLN A 171 -8.39 9.97 -12.67
CA GLN A 171 -9.35 8.87 -12.81
C GLN A 171 -9.00 7.95 -13.99
N LEU A 172 -8.59 8.52 -15.10
CA LEU A 172 -8.22 7.77 -16.30
C LEU A 172 -6.93 6.98 -16.07
N LYS A 173 -5.91 7.61 -15.46
CA LYS A 173 -4.68 6.97 -15.04
C LYS A 173 -4.98 5.77 -14.14
N GLN A 174 -5.83 5.95 -13.13
CA GLN A 174 -6.21 4.89 -12.20
C GLN A 174 -6.92 3.74 -12.92
N MET A 175 -7.88 4.04 -13.79
CA MET A 175 -8.61 3.04 -14.58
C MET A 175 -7.66 2.21 -15.45
N VAL A 176 -6.71 2.86 -16.14
CA VAL A 176 -5.72 2.19 -17.00
C VAL A 176 -4.78 1.34 -16.16
N PHE A 177 -4.26 1.90 -15.05
CA PHE A 177 -3.39 1.18 -14.13
C PHE A 177 -4.02 -0.12 -13.59
N ASP A 178 -5.27 -0.05 -13.14
CA ASP A 178 -5.99 -1.22 -12.64
C ASP A 178 -6.20 -2.30 -13.71
N ARG A 179 -6.44 -1.91 -14.96
CA ARG A 179 -6.62 -2.84 -16.08
C ARG A 179 -5.31 -3.50 -16.52
N ILE A 180 -4.21 -2.74 -16.58
CA ILE A 180 -2.89 -3.26 -16.93
C ILE A 180 -2.42 -4.27 -15.89
N ASN A 181 -2.58 -3.95 -14.60
CA ASN A 181 -2.15 -4.80 -13.49
C ASN A 181 -3.10 -6.01 -13.24
N SER A 182 -4.22 -6.12 -13.94
CA SER A 182 -5.14 -7.25 -13.80
C SER A 182 -4.59 -8.57 -14.34
N GLY A 183 -3.60 -8.53 -15.22
CA GLY A 183 -3.00 -9.70 -15.90
C GLY A 183 -1.69 -10.23 -15.29
N GLY A 184 -1.11 -9.53 -14.28
CA GLY A 184 0.17 -9.88 -13.64
C GLY A 184 0.04 -10.37 -12.20
N GLU A 185 1.12 -10.23 -11.42
CA GLU A 185 1.10 -10.44 -9.98
C GLU A 185 0.17 -9.39 -9.36
N LYS A 186 -0.95 -9.85 -8.75
CA LYS A 186 -1.98 -8.94 -8.24
C LYS A 186 -1.44 -8.10 -7.10
N LEU A 187 -1.41 -6.80 -7.30
CA LEU A 187 -1.12 -5.83 -6.24
C LEU A 187 -2.19 -5.89 -5.15
N THR A 188 -1.79 -5.75 -3.90
CA THR A 188 -2.71 -5.54 -2.79
C THR A 188 -3.41 -4.18 -2.91
N GLY A 189 -4.51 -3.99 -2.18
CA GLY A 189 -5.21 -2.70 -2.16
C GLY A 189 -4.27 -1.53 -1.79
N GLN A 190 -3.39 -1.73 -0.80
CA GLN A 190 -2.48 -0.67 -0.36
C GLN A 190 -1.34 -0.39 -1.35
N GLU A 191 -0.84 -1.40 -2.03
CA GLU A 191 0.13 -1.21 -3.12
C GLU A 191 -0.45 -0.36 -4.26
N LYS A 192 -1.70 -0.65 -4.63
CA LYS A 192 -2.43 0.16 -5.61
C LYS A 192 -2.64 1.59 -5.13
N ARG A 193 -3.05 1.79 -3.87
CA ARG A 193 -3.23 3.12 -3.27
C ARG A 193 -1.94 3.93 -3.30
N ASN A 194 -0.82 3.30 -2.93
CA ASN A 194 0.47 3.97 -2.95
C ASN A 194 0.91 4.38 -4.36
N ALA A 195 0.55 3.59 -5.38
CA ALA A 195 0.83 3.92 -6.77
C ALA A 195 -0.09 5.03 -7.31
N ASN A 196 -1.38 4.99 -6.95
CA ASN A 196 -2.41 5.86 -7.54
C ASN A 196 -2.58 7.20 -6.80
N TYR A 197 -2.28 7.27 -5.51
CA TYR A 197 -2.56 8.42 -4.65
C TYR A 197 -1.28 8.95 -3.97
N ASP A 198 -0.24 9.30 -4.76
CA ASP A 198 0.93 9.97 -4.18
C ASP A 198 0.54 11.39 -3.71
N GLY A 199 0.48 11.57 -2.40
CA GLY A 199 0.09 12.84 -1.80
C GLY A 199 0.53 12.95 -0.34
N LYS A 200 0.15 14.05 0.30
CA LYS A 200 0.63 14.39 1.65
C LYS A 200 0.19 13.36 2.70
N LEU A 201 -1.06 12.88 2.63
CA LEU A 201 -1.55 11.86 3.56
C LEU A 201 -0.89 10.50 3.30
N ASN A 202 -0.69 10.12 2.03
CA ASN A 202 0.03 8.89 1.71
C ASN A 202 1.46 8.90 2.26
N ARG A 203 2.17 10.00 2.08
CA ARG A 203 3.54 10.17 2.62
C ARG A 203 3.56 10.16 4.15
N LEU A 204 2.53 10.72 4.80
CA LEU A 204 2.38 10.61 6.25
C LEU A 204 2.17 9.16 6.68
N CYS A 205 1.31 8.40 6.00
CA CYS A 205 1.10 6.97 6.28
C CYS A 205 2.39 6.16 6.12
N LEU A 206 3.16 6.41 5.06
CA LEU A 206 4.46 5.78 4.84
C LEU A 206 5.43 6.09 6.00
N LYS A 207 5.53 7.34 6.41
CA LYS A 207 6.39 7.76 7.53
C LYS A 207 5.98 7.09 8.84
N LEU A 208 4.70 7.08 9.15
CA LEU A 208 4.17 6.54 10.41
C LEU A 208 4.18 5.00 10.44
N SER A 209 4.24 4.34 9.29
CA SER A 209 4.39 2.89 9.23
C SER A 209 5.74 2.38 9.78
N GLU A 210 6.68 3.30 10.01
CA GLU A 210 7.99 3.01 10.61
C GLU A 210 8.02 3.17 12.15
N GLU A 211 6.91 3.55 12.78
CA GLU A 211 6.84 3.71 14.24
C GLU A 211 7.15 2.38 14.94
N ALA A 212 8.07 2.43 15.91
CA ALA A 212 8.59 1.24 16.57
C ALA A 212 7.49 0.39 17.23
N ALA A 213 6.52 1.02 17.89
CA ALA A 213 5.39 0.34 18.53
C ALA A 213 4.49 -0.38 17.50
N LEU A 214 4.25 0.21 16.32
CA LEU A 214 3.52 -0.45 15.24
C LEU A 214 4.31 -1.66 14.72
N CYS A 215 5.60 -1.48 14.48
CA CYS A 215 6.47 -2.55 14.00
C CYS A 215 6.50 -3.72 14.98
N ALA A 216 6.68 -3.46 16.27
CA ALA A 216 6.71 -4.48 17.33
C ALA A 216 5.37 -5.25 17.40
N THR A 217 4.25 -4.55 17.47
CA THR A 217 2.91 -5.17 17.58
C THR A 217 2.47 -5.97 16.34
N TRP A 218 3.08 -5.73 15.18
CA TRP A 218 2.77 -6.46 13.93
C TRP A 218 3.90 -7.39 13.47
N GLY A 219 4.94 -7.58 14.29
CA GLY A 219 6.06 -8.47 13.97
C GLY A 219 6.81 -8.03 12.70
N ILE A 220 6.90 -6.73 12.47
CA ILE A 220 7.64 -6.14 11.35
C ILE A 220 8.99 -5.68 11.90
N PRO A 221 10.12 -6.09 11.31
CA PRO A 221 11.43 -5.63 11.77
C PRO A 221 11.53 -4.10 11.75
N ALA A 222 12.07 -3.51 12.82
CA ALA A 222 12.24 -2.06 12.94
C ALA A 222 13.21 -1.51 11.88
N VAL A 223 13.07 -0.22 11.55
CA VAL A 223 14.03 0.48 10.68
C VAL A 223 15.36 0.62 11.42
N THR A 224 16.44 0.10 10.84
CA THR A 224 17.80 0.28 11.37
C THR A 224 18.58 1.23 10.47
N LYS A 225 19.54 1.99 11.04
CA LYS A 225 20.42 2.90 10.27
C LYS A 225 21.31 2.16 9.25
N GLN A 226 21.37 0.83 9.31
CA GLN A 226 22.14 -0.05 8.46
C GLN A 226 21.26 -0.86 7.48
N ASP A 227 20.05 -0.39 7.14
CA ASP A 227 19.20 -1.11 6.19
C ASP A 227 19.85 -1.21 4.81
N SER A 228 20.82 -2.14 4.73
CA SER A 228 21.38 -2.65 3.50
C SER A 228 20.34 -3.51 2.76
N ILE A 229 20.59 -3.77 1.49
CA ILE A 229 19.74 -4.45 0.50
C ILE A 229 19.13 -5.80 0.96
N HIS A 230 19.60 -6.37 2.06
CA HIS A 230 19.22 -7.68 2.64
C HIS A 230 18.71 -7.60 4.09
N SER A 231 18.02 -6.51 4.46
CA SER A 231 17.45 -6.45 5.82
C SER A 231 16.30 -7.47 5.97
N ASP A 232 16.15 -8.04 7.19
CA ASP A 232 15.05 -8.95 7.55
C ASP A 232 13.67 -8.31 7.25
N ARG A 233 13.59 -6.98 7.27
CA ARG A 233 12.42 -6.20 6.91
C ARG A 233 12.00 -6.44 5.45
N SER A 234 12.94 -6.51 4.51
CA SER A 234 12.66 -6.73 3.08
C SER A 234 12.09 -8.12 2.78
N THR A 235 12.25 -9.09 3.68
CA THR A 235 11.70 -10.44 3.56
C THR A 235 10.32 -10.58 4.23
N ASN A 236 9.96 -9.65 5.13
CA ASN A 236 8.71 -9.70 5.87
C ASN A 236 7.49 -9.52 4.94
N LYS A 237 6.50 -10.42 5.04
CA LYS A 237 5.32 -10.43 4.16
C LYS A 237 4.42 -9.21 4.36
N SER A 238 4.22 -8.77 5.59
CA SER A 238 3.39 -7.61 5.92
C SER A 238 4.01 -6.33 5.37
N PHE A 239 5.31 -6.18 5.50
CA PHE A 239 6.06 -5.08 4.91
C PHE A 239 5.98 -5.08 3.38
N LYS A 240 6.24 -6.22 2.72
CA LYS A 240 6.14 -6.34 1.25
C LYS A 240 4.78 -5.92 0.73
N LYS A 241 3.71 -6.34 1.39
CA LYS A 241 2.33 -6.04 1.00
C LYS A 241 1.83 -4.68 1.46
N MET A 242 2.70 -3.84 1.99
CA MET A 242 2.37 -2.51 2.53
C MET A 242 1.26 -2.54 3.60
N GLN A 243 1.12 -3.66 4.33
CA GLN A 243 0.10 -3.80 5.36
C GLN A 243 0.31 -2.82 6.52
N ASP A 244 1.55 -2.51 6.86
CA ASP A 244 1.94 -1.49 7.83
C ASP A 244 1.41 -0.10 7.45
N VAL A 245 1.49 0.27 6.18
CA VAL A 245 0.95 1.54 5.66
C VAL A 245 -0.56 1.54 5.68
N GLU A 246 -1.19 0.40 5.29
CA GLU A 246 -2.65 0.26 5.35
C GLU A 246 -3.18 0.43 6.77
N LEU A 247 -2.49 -0.10 7.78
CA LEU A 247 -2.88 0.04 9.19
C LEU A 247 -2.95 1.50 9.64
N VAL A 248 -1.97 2.31 9.25
CA VAL A 248 -1.99 3.75 9.54
C VAL A 248 -3.18 4.43 8.84
N LEU A 249 -3.38 4.14 7.55
CA LEU A 249 -4.50 4.68 6.79
C LEU A 249 -5.85 4.26 7.39
N ARG A 250 -5.99 2.98 7.78
CA ARG A 250 -7.18 2.46 8.45
C ARG A 250 -7.50 3.21 9.74
N PHE A 251 -6.49 3.49 10.56
CA PHE A 251 -6.66 4.24 11.80
C PHE A 251 -7.25 5.64 11.54
N PHE A 252 -6.75 6.38 10.56
CA PHE A 252 -7.28 7.67 10.21
C PHE A 252 -8.70 7.59 9.64
N ALA A 253 -8.90 6.69 8.69
CA ALA A 253 -10.20 6.49 8.04
C ALA A 253 -11.27 6.02 9.02
N TYR A 254 -10.89 5.24 10.05
CA TYR A 254 -11.82 4.69 11.05
C TYR A 254 -12.57 5.78 11.81
N ARG A 255 -11.95 6.94 12.01
CA ARG A 255 -12.54 8.11 12.68
C ARG A 255 -13.85 8.59 12.04
N GLN A 256 -14.02 8.40 10.74
CA GLN A 256 -15.19 8.83 9.97
C GLN A 256 -15.97 7.66 9.34
N ARG A 257 -15.55 6.44 9.62
CA ARG A 257 -16.06 5.23 8.96
C ARG A 257 -17.57 5.05 9.10
N VAL A 258 -18.12 5.25 10.28
CA VAL A 258 -19.55 5.03 10.55
C VAL A 258 -20.44 5.93 9.70
N SER A 259 -19.99 7.16 9.45
CA SER A 259 -20.75 8.16 8.68
C SER A 259 -20.50 8.09 7.17
N LEU A 260 -19.34 7.60 6.76
CA LEU A 260 -18.90 7.72 5.36
C LEU A 260 -18.78 6.39 4.62
N GLN A 261 -18.59 5.26 5.31
CA GLN A 261 -18.40 4.00 4.61
C GLN A 261 -19.69 3.55 3.92
N LYS A 262 -19.69 3.68 2.59
CA LYS A 262 -20.65 3.05 1.68
C LYS A 262 -19.91 2.03 0.83
N GLY A 263 -20.39 0.79 0.75
CA GLY A 263 -19.74 -0.28 0.00
C GLY A 263 -18.57 -0.96 0.73
N SER A 264 -17.55 -1.38 0.00
CA SER A 264 -16.42 -2.12 0.54
C SER A 264 -15.48 -1.23 1.36
N LEU A 265 -14.73 -1.85 2.30
CA LEU A 265 -13.68 -1.14 3.03
C LEU A 265 -12.59 -0.62 2.09
N GLU A 266 -12.24 -1.38 1.05
CA GLU A 266 -11.24 -0.97 0.07
C GLU A 266 -11.62 0.33 -0.63
N SER A 267 -12.83 0.39 -1.20
CA SER A 267 -13.33 1.61 -1.86
C SER A 267 -13.39 2.80 -0.89
N TYR A 268 -13.72 2.55 0.37
CA TYR A 268 -13.72 3.61 1.39
C TYR A 268 -12.31 4.14 1.68
N LEU A 269 -11.32 3.24 1.80
CA LEU A 269 -9.93 3.64 2.01
C LEU A 269 -9.35 4.39 0.81
N ASP A 270 -9.70 3.98 -0.41
CA ASP A 270 -9.33 4.69 -1.64
C ASP A 270 -9.87 6.12 -1.65
N TYR A 271 -11.16 6.25 -1.36
CA TYR A 271 -11.82 7.55 -1.27
C TYR A 271 -11.24 8.44 -0.17
N TYR A 272 -11.03 7.87 1.03
CA TYR A 272 -10.46 8.60 2.17
C TYR A 272 -9.06 9.10 1.87
N LEU A 273 -8.20 8.26 1.27
CA LEU A 273 -6.84 8.64 0.92
C LEU A 273 -6.82 9.74 -0.15
N GLY A 274 -7.63 9.59 -1.20
CA GLY A 274 -7.73 10.59 -2.26
C GLY A 274 -8.12 11.98 -1.72
N LYS A 275 -9.17 12.06 -0.92
CA LYS A 275 -9.62 13.32 -0.30
C LYS A 275 -8.64 13.82 0.77
N GLY A 276 -8.10 12.91 1.59
CA GLY A 276 -7.17 13.24 2.68
C GLY A 276 -5.82 13.78 2.21
N ASN A 277 -5.41 13.50 0.99
CA ASN A 277 -4.20 14.10 0.41
C ASN A 277 -4.29 15.64 0.28
N TYR A 278 -5.50 16.19 0.30
CA TYR A 278 -5.74 17.64 0.29
C TYR A 278 -5.90 18.23 1.70
N PHE A 279 -5.77 17.46 2.76
CA PHE A 279 -5.82 18.00 4.12
C PHE A 279 -4.73 19.05 4.35
N PRO A 280 -5.03 20.14 5.10
CA PRO A 280 -4.03 21.12 5.52
C PRO A 280 -2.90 20.47 6.33
N ALA A 281 -1.72 21.05 6.26
CA ALA A 281 -0.53 20.56 6.98
C ALA A 281 -0.77 20.41 8.49
N GLU A 282 -1.46 21.37 9.11
CA GLU A 282 -1.83 21.33 10.54
C GLU A 282 -2.70 20.12 10.89
N THR A 283 -3.68 19.80 10.03
CA THR A 283 -4.55 18.64 10.23
C THR A 283 -3.75 17.32 10.13
N LEU A 284 -2.84 17.23 9.15
CA LEU A 284 -1.96 16.06 8.98
C LEU A 284 -1.00 15.88 10.15
N GLU A 285 -0.43 16.97 10.68
CA GLU A 285 0.43 16.93 11.85
C GLU A 285 -0.33 16.44 13.09
N ARG A 286 -1.53 16.93 13.33
CA ARG A 286 -2.39 16.49 14.45
C ARG A 286 -2.80 15.02 14.31
N LEU A 287 -3.12 14.55 13.10
CA LEU A 287 -3.38 13.15 12.83
C LEU A 287 -2.14 12.28 13.10
N GLY A 288 -0.97 12.76 12.71
CA GLY A 288 0.29 12.07 12.99
C GLY A 288 0.59 11.92 14.47
N LEU A 289 0.41 12.98 15.26
CA LEU A 289 0.56 12.93 16.73
C LEU A 289 -0.46 11.99 17.36
N LEU A 290 -1.72 12.09 16.96
CA LEU A 290 -2.78 11.20 17.46
C LEU A 290 -2.46 9.74 17.23
N PHE A 291 -1.95 9.38 16.03
CA PHE A 291 -1.55 8.01 15.74
C PHE A 291 -0.42 7.53 16.63
N LYS A 292 0.65 8.33 16.74
CA LYS A 292 1.82 8.02 17.56
C LYS A 292 1.45 7.79 19.02
N ASP A 293 0.71 8.71 19.60
CA ASP A 293 0.31 8.61 21.01
C ASP A 293 -0.58 7.38 21.25
N THR A 294 -1.48 7.08 20.31
CA THR A 294 -2.39 5.94 20.42
C THR A 294 -1.65 4.60 20.29
N ILE A 295 -0.77 4.45 19.30
CA ILE A 295 -0.06 3.18 19.10
C ILE A 295 0.96 2.92 20.22
N ASN A 296 1.60 3.98 20.73
CA ASN A 296 2.48 3.87 21.89
C ASN A 296 1.70 3.48 23.14
N LEU A 297 0.52 4.05 23.39
CA LEU A 297 -0.33 3.64 24.52
C LEU A 297 -0.76 2.18 24.37
N ALA A 298 -1.13 1.72 23.19
CA ALA A 298 -1.47 0.32 22.94
C ALA A 298 -0.28 -0.61 23.25
N TYR A 299 0.92 -0.24 22.82
CA TYR A 299 2.13 -0.99 23.09
C TYR A 299 2.50 -0.98 24.60
N ASP A 300 2.40 0.16 25.25
CA ASP A 300 2.70 0.30 26.69
C ASP A 300 1.74 -0.56 27.54
N LEU A 301 0.47 -0.65 27.16
CA LEU A 301 -0.53 -1.46 27.87
C LEU A 301 -0.38 -2.97 27.60
N PHE A 302 -0.19 -3.38 26.36
CA PHE A 302 -0.35 -4.77 25.94
C PHE A 302 0.91 -5.40 25.31
N GLY A 303 1.98 -4.61 25.09
CA GLY A 303 3.22 -5.07 24.46
C GLY A 303 3.02 -5.56 23.02
N ASP A 304 3.86 -6.48 22.59
CA ASP A 304 3.84 -7.04 21.22
C ASP A 304 2.52 -7.76 20.88
N SER A 305 1.79 -8.21 21.89
CA SER A 305 0.51 -8.94 21.74
C SER A 305 -0.73 -8.04 21.72
N ALA A 306 -0.58 -6.72 21.63
CA ALA A 306 -1.67 -5.75 21.72
C ALA A 306 -2.87 -6.05 20.81
N PHE A 307 -2.65 -6.63 19.66
CA PHE A 307 -3.69 -6.92 18.67
C PHE A 307 -3.95 -8.41 18.46
N PHE A 308 -3.51 -9.25 19.39
CA PHE A 308 -3.83 -10.68 19.38
C PHE A 308 -5.28 -10.90 19.83
N LEU A 309 -5.88 -11.96 19.33
CA LEU A 309 -7.24 -12.36 19.67
C LEU A 309 -7.22 -13.63 20.54
N PHE A 310 -7.86 -13.58 21.70
CA PHE A 310 -8.17 -14.78 22.47
C PHE A 310 -9.45 -15.40 21.94
N ARG A 311 -9.38 -16.62 21.40
CA ARG A 311 -10.50 -17.23 20.68
C ARG A 311 -10.74 -18.67 21.08
N ASN A 312 -11.98 -19.12 20.88
CA ASN A 312 -12.33 -20.52 20.99
C ASN A 312 -12.11 -21.23 19.64
N SER A 313 -11.31 -22.28 19.64
CA SER A 313 -11.12 -23.15 18.49
C SER A 313 -11.40 -24.59 18.90
N ARG A 314 -12.44 -25.20 18.34
CA ARG A 314 -12.83 -26.57 18.61
C ARG A 314 -13.06 -26.87 20.12
N GLY A 315 -13.63 -25.93 20.85
CA GLY A 315 -13.91 -26.06 22.30
C GLY A 315 -12.77 -25.63 23.21
N CYS A 316 -11.57 -25.34 22.68
CA CYS A 316 -10.43 -24.89 23.46
C CYS A 316 -10.18 -23.39 23.28
N TRP A 317 -9.99 -22.68 24.38
CA TRP A 317 -9.65 -21.27 24.36
C TRP A 317 -8.13 -21.10 24.31
N SER A 318 -7.63 -20.28 23.36
CA SER A 318 -6.21 -19.99 23.20
C SER A 318 -5.97 -18.65 22.52
N TRP A 319 -4.81 -18.08 22.72
CA TRP A 319 -4.35 -16.93 21.97
C TRP A 319 -4.08 -17.30 20.52
N TYR A 320 -4.63 -16.49 19.61
CA TYR A 320 -4.21 -16.50 18.22
C TYR A 320 -3.02 -15.55 18.11
N GLU A 321 -1.82 -16.12 18.17
CA GLU A 321 -0.54 -15.40 18.26
C GLU A 321 -0.18 -14.68 16.95
N ARG A 322 -1.14 -13.94 16.43
CA ARG A 322 -0.98 -13.05 15.28
C ARG A 322 -1.88 -11.85 15.43
N PRO A 323 -1.37 -10.63 15.14
CA PRO A 323 -2.19 -9.45 15.19
C PRO A 323 -3.33 -9.51 14.16
N THR A 324 -4.47 -8.95 14.53
CA THR A 324 -5.67 -8.92 13.69
C THR A 324 -6.26 -7.52 13.64
N THR A 325 -6.78 -7.13 12.46
CA THR A 325 -7.49 -5.85 12.30
C THR A 325 -8.82 -5.82 13.04
N VAL A 326 -9.37 -7.00 13.40
CA VAL A 326 -10.59 -7.11 14.20
C VAL A 326 -10.40 -6.52 15.60
N ILE A 327 -9.19 -6.64 16.15
CA ILE A 327 -8.81 -6.06 17.46
C ILE A 327 -8.18 -4.68 17.26
N TYR A 328 -7.31 -4.54 16.27
CA TYR A 328 -6.61 -3.28 15.98
C TYR A 328 -7.57 -2.10 15.81
N ASP A 329 -8.54 -2.22 14.91
CA ASP A 329 -9.45 -1.11 14.57
C ASP A 329 -10.21 -0.57 15.82
N PRO A 330 -10.98 -1.39 16.58
CA PRO A 330 -11.75 -0.88 17.71
C PRO A 330 -10.88 -0.55 18.93
N LEU A 331 -9.78 -1.26 19.19
CA LEU A 331 -8.89 -0.94 20.30
C LEU A 331 -8.17 0.39 20.07
N MET A 332 -7.58 0.60 18.89
CA MET A 332 -6.95 1.88 18.53
C MET A 332 -7.96 3.03 18.58
N PHE A 333 -9.20 2.78 18.13
CA PHE A 333 -10.27 3.76 18.25
C PHE A 333 -10.57 4.08 19.71
N ALA A 334 -10.77 3.10 20.58
CA ALA A 334 -11.08 3.31 21.99
C ALA A 334 -9.95 4.03 22.74
N LEU A 335 -8.69 3.66 22.51
CA LEU A 335 -7.53 4.31 23.11
C LEU A 335 -7.38 5.75 22.62
N SER A 336 -7.61 6.03 21.34
CA SER A 336 -7.54 7.39 20.77
C SER A 336 -8.54 8.37 21.42
N GLN A 337 -9.66 7.86 21.97
CA GLN A 337 -10.66 8.66 22.66
C GLN A 337 -10.30 8.94 24.13
N ASN A 338 -9.28 8.27 24.67
CA ASN A 338 -8.93 8.28 26.08
C ASN A 338 -7.47 8.64 26.34
N LEU A 339 -6.78 9.28 25.36
CA LEU A 339 -5.36 9.63 25.48
C LEU A 339 -5.07 10.59 26.65
N GLN A 340 -6.01 11.47 26.98
CA GLN A 340 -5.90 12.36 28.15
C GLN A 340 -5.81 11.60 29.46
N ASN A 341 -6.25 10.34 29.52
CA ASN A 341 -6.21 9.48 30.69
C ASN A 341 -5.09 8.43 30.63
N ARG A 342 -4.07 8.67 29.79
CA ARG A 342 -2.95 7.73 29.56
C ARG A 342 -2.34 7.23 30.86
N ASP A 343 -1.97 8.14 31.78
CA ASP A 343 -1.27 7.79 33.01
C ASP A 343 -2.15 6.96 33.94
N ALA A 344 -3.44 7.27 34.03
CA ALA A 344 -4.40 6.47 34.78
C ALA A 344 -4.55 5.06 34.21
N LEU A 345 -4.60 4.91 32.89
CA LEU A 345 -4.66 3.61 32.23
C LEU A 345 -3.38 2.80 32.46
N LEU A 346 -2.20 3.42 32.43
CA LEU A 346 -0.93 2.74 32.69
C LEU A 346 -0.79 2.24 34.13
N LEU A 347 -1.34 2.97 35.10
CA LEU A 347 -1.41 2.53 36.50
C LEU A 347 -2.30 1.29 36.66
N LYS A 348 -3.31 1.14 35.82
CA LYS A 348 -4.26 0.00 35.82
C LYS A 348 -3.87 -1.10 34.84
N LYS A 349 -2.66 -1.08 34.29
CA LYS A 349 -2.20 -2.07 33.30
C LYS A 349 -2.38 -3.53 33.75
N PRO A 350 -2.06 -3.93 35.02
CA PRO A 350 -2.25 -5.32 35.45
C PRO A 350 -3.71 -5.76 35.40
N GLU A 351 -4.63 -4.93 35.86
CA GLU A 351 -6.07 -5.19 35.84
C GLU A 351 -6.61 -5.27 34.41
N ILE A 352 -6.24 -4.30 33.56
CA ILE A 352 -6.62 -4.27 32.14
C ILE A 352 -6.16 -5.54 31.43
N SER A 353 -4.95 -6.02 31.70
CA SER A 353 -4.39 -7.24 31.08
C SER A 353 -5.13 -8.50 31.55
N SER A 354 -5.50 -8.57 32.83
CA SER A 354 -6.26 -9.68 33.39
C SER A 354 -7.67 -9.76 32.79
N ASP A 355 -8.36 -8.62 32.71
CA ASP A 355 -9.76 -8.57 32.31
C ASP A 355 -9.95 -8.67 30.78
N LEU A 356 -8.88 -8.49 30.03
CA LEU A 356 -8.92 -8.61 28.57
C LEU A 356 -9.35 -10.01 28.10
N VAL A 357 -8.94 -11.07 28.81
CA VAL A 357 -9.33 -12.46 28.49
C VAL A 357 -10.84 -12.65 28.65
N GLU A 358 -11.41 -12.12 29.73
CA GLU A 358 -12.84 -12.19 29.98
C GLU A 358 -13.63 -11.33 28.98
N LEU A 359 -13.10 -10.16 28.60
CA LEU A 359 -13.67 -9.36 27.51
C LEU A 359 -13.85 -10.19 26.24
N TYR A 360 -12.81 -10.91 25.84
CA TYR A 360 -12.84 -11.75 24.63
C TYR A 360 -13.81 -12.91 24.74
N LYS A 361 -13.84 -13.61 25.88
CA LYS A 361 -14.77 -14.72 26.09
C LYS A 361 -16.24 -14.28 26.04
N ASN A 362 -16.54 -13.18 26.72
CA ASN A 362 -17.92 -12.66 26.84
C ASN A 362 -18.43 -12.06 25.53
N ASN A 363 -17.53 -11.59 24.66
CA ASN A 363 -17.87 -10.93 23.40
C ASN A 363 -17.44 -11.69 22.16
N TYR A 364 -17.11 -12.97 22.29
CA TYR A 364 -16.53 -13.79 21.21
C TYR A 364 -17.28 -13.69 19.88
N LYS A 365 -18.61 -13.76 19.90
CA LYS A 365 -19.48 -13.70 18.70
C LYS A 365 -19.26 -12.44 17.85
N PHE A 366 -18.88 -11.34 18.47
CA PHE A 366 -18.63 -10.07 17.79
C PHE A 366 -17.19 -9.94 17.31
N LEU A 367 -16.25 -10.69 17.91
CA LEU A 367 -14.82 -10.61 17.66
C LEU A 367 -14.28 -11.71 16.73
N GLU A 368 -15.12 -12.62 16.22
CA GLU A 368 -14.72 -13.67 15.26
C GLU A 368 -14.23 -13.14 13.89
N GLY A 369 -14.47 -11.88 13.55
CA GLY A 369 -14.01 -11.26 12.30
C GLY A 369 -14.85 -11.58 11.06
N ARG A 370 -15.81 -12.50 11.13
CA ARG A 370 -16.62 -12.92 9.98
C ARG A 370 -17.65 -11.87 9.56
N ASN A 371 -18.08 -11.05 10.50
CA ASN A 371 -19.10 -10.04 10.27
C ASN A 371 -18.47 -8.65 10.22
N THR A 372 -18.57 -7.99 9.06
CA THR A 372 -17.96 -6.67 8.79
C THR A 372 -19.01 -5.61 8.45
N ASN A 373 -20.29 -5.89 8.71
CA ASN A 373 -21.34 -4.90 8.51
C ASN A 373 -21.23 -3.74 9.53
N PRO A 374 -21.80 -2.56 9.23
CA PRO A 374 -21.69 -1.38 10.10
C PRO A 374 -22.12 -1.62 11.55
N ALA A 375 -23.18 -2.41 11.77
CA ALA A 375 -23.69 -2.72 13.11
C ALA A 375 -22.69 -3.56 13.94
N ALA A 376 -22.05 -4.57 13.31
CA ALA A 376 -21.02 -5.37 13.97
C ALA A 376 -19.78 -4.55 14.33
N LEU A 377 -19.41 -3.60 13.48
CA LEU A 377 -18.29 -2.69 13.73
C LEU A 377 -18.61 -1.75 14.89
N ALA A 378 -19.78 -1.12 14.88
CA ALA A 378 -20.23 -0.24 15.97
C ALA A 378 -20.28 -1.00 17.31
N LYS A 379 -20.69 -2.28 17.29
CA LYS A 379 -20.69 -3.11 18.49
C LYS A 379 -19.29 -3.40 19.03
N ARG A 380 -18.32 -3.63 18.15
CA ARG A 380 -16.90 -3.77 18.57
C ARG A 380 -16.38 -2.49 19.21
N ASP A 381 -16.69 -1.34 18.64
CA ASP A 381 -16.31 -0.04 19.21
C ASP A 381 -16.91 0.15 20.61
N GLU A 382 -18.20 -0.17 20.78
CA GLU A 382 -18.88 -0.11 22.07
C GLU A 382 -18.20 -1.01 23.11
N ILE A 383 -17.85 -2.25 22.73
CA ILE A 383 -17.19 -3.22 23.61
C ILE A 383 -15.85 -2.66 24.12
N PHE A 384 -14.98 -2.19 23.23
CA PHE A 384 -13.67 -1.69 23.65
C PHE A 384 -13.75 -0.32 24.35
N LEU A 385 -14.65 0.57 23.93
CA LEU A 385 -14.89 1.84 24.61
C LEU A 385 -15.39 1.62 26.06
N SER A 386 -16.36 0.72 26.23
CA SER A 386 -16.87 0.38 27.57
C SER A 386 -15.79 -0.25 28.43
N PHE A 387 -15.00 -1.17 27.87
CA PHE A 387 -13.89 -1.81 28.56
C PHE A 387 -12.87 -0.79 29.09
N ILE A 388 -12.41 0.11 28.25
CA ILE A 388 -11.43 1.14 28.66
C ILE A 388 -12.05 2.09 29.73
N LYS A 389 -13.33 2.47 29.57
CA LYS A 389 -14.01 3.34 30.51
C LYS A 389 -14.19 2.71 31.90
N THR A 390 -14.30 1.40 32.01
CA THR A 390 -14.40 0.71 33.31
C THR A 390 -13.25 1.05 34.25
N PHE A 391 -12.04 1.20 33.69
CA PHE A 391 -10.83 1.52 34.47
C PHE A 391 -10.65 3.03 34.75
N LEU A 392 -11.56 3.87 34.27
CA LEU A 392 -11.52 5.33 34.42
C LEU A 392 -12.64 5.86 35.34
N GLN A 393 -13.49 4.99 35.89
CA GLN A 393 -14.62 5.42 36.72
C GLN A 393 -14.21 5.86 38.14
N ASP A 394 -12.99 5.52 38.56
CA ASP A 394 -12.45 5.82 39.89
C ASP A 394 -11.42 6.98 39.87
N VAL A 395 -11.33 7.68 38.73
CA VAL A 395 -10.47 8.86 38.54
C VAL A 395 -11.33 10.08 38.29
#